data_0a1a1d0c06704ddd0d67156c066e7a22
#
_entry.id   0a1a1d0c06704ddd0d67156c066e7a22
#
_cell.length_a   1.000
_cell.length_b   1.000
_cell.length_c   1.000
_cell.angle_alpha   90.00
_cell.angle_beta   90.00
_cell.angle_gamma   90.00
#
_symmetry.space_group_name_H-M   'P 1'
#
loop_
_entity.id
_entity.type
_entity.pdbx_description
1 polymer ?
#
loop_
_entity_poly.entity_id
_entity_poly.type
_entity_poly.pdbx_seq_one_letter_code
_entity_poly.pdbx_strand_id
1 'polypeptide(L)'
;NNTVGDIDGNIAKAKKTIASEKSKNSDLIVFSELYISGYPPEDLVLKSSFLDACLIGLEEIVKYTKDLNIGIIIGVPIKEGDKIFNSAALIDSGKIIGISKKKSLPNYSVFDEKRVFDQGNSSQTFDFRGIKIGIPICEDIWKSDVCKQLKTDGSDIIISPNGSPYDRYKRNLRIETAIQRVKENSLPLIYVNQVGGQDELVFDGSSFVVNSDQSLFLKSSSWAEEIISLDYDVKNGFYKKIDESPKNIKNKDELEDIYSALVLGLRDYVMKNKFPGVILGLSGGIDSALCAAISADALGSEKVKCFMLPFKYTSKQSFIDAIECAKNLDIELGSLNIEESFNSLESVLIPFFDNLPKDVTEENLQSRIRGTLLMALSNKVGNMVVTTGNKSEVSVGYSTLYGDMNGGYN
;
A
#
# COMPACT_ATOMS: atom_id res chain seq x y z
N ASN A 1 -0.47 -8.15 -0.62
CA ASN A 1 -1.41 -7.14 -0.14
C ASN A 1 -1.96 -7.53 1.24
N ASN A 2 -1.32 -7.05 2.28
CA ASN A 2 -1.67 -7.31 3.67
C ASN A 2 -2.54 -6.16 4.21
N THR A 3 -3.29 -6.45 5.28
CA THR A 3 -4.04 -5.42 6.00
C THR A 3 -3.39 -5.20 7.35
N VAL A 4 -3.04 -3.95 7.68
CA VAL A 4 -2.49 -3.60 8.99
C VAL A 4 -3.53 -3.90 10.07
N GLY A 5 -3.10 -4.63 11.11
CA GLY A 5 -3.96 -5.02 12.23
C GLY A 5 -4.83 -6.26 12.02
N ASP A 6 -5.00 -6.74 10.79
CA ASP A 6 -5.75 -7.97 10.49
C ASP A 6 -4.84 -9.20 10.53
N ILE A 7 -4.34 -9.53 11.72
CA ILE A 7 -3.38 -10.63 11.91
C ILE A 7 -3.98 -11.96 11.43
N ASP A 8 -5.22 -12.26 11.81
CA ASP A 8 -5.91 -13.50 11.43
C ASP A 8 -6.07 -13.63 9.91
N GLY A 9 -6.49 -12.54 9.23
CA GLY A 9 -6.61 -12.50 7.78
C GLY A 9 -5.26 -12.66 7.07
N ASN A 10 -4.21 -12.00 7.56
CA ASN A 10 -2.86 -12.13 7.02
C ASN A 10 -2.31 -13.56 7.18
N ILE A 11 -2.55 -14.20 8.33
CA ILE A 11 -2.17 -15.60 8.59
C ILE A 11 -2.97 -16.56 7.71
N ALA A 12 -4.27 -16.37 7.56
CA ALA A 12 -5.10 -17.19 6.67
C ALA A 12 -4.61 -17.12 5.22
N LYS A 13 -4.26 -15.92 4.76
CA LYS A 13 -3.68 -15.68 3.43
C LYS A 13 -2.31 -16.36 3.28
N ALA A 14 -1.44 -16.27 4.29
CA ALA A 14 -0.16 -16.96 4.29
C ALA A 14 -0.35 -18.49 4.19
N LYS A 15 -1.21 -19.10 4.99
CA LYS A 15 -1.52 -20.54 4.95
C LYS A 15 -2.03 -20.98 3.58
N LYS A 16 -2.93 -20.20 2.94
CA LYS A 16 -3.42 -20.47 1.58
C LYS A 16 -2.27 -20.46 0.57
N THR A 17 -1.37 -19.49 0.65
CA THR A 17 -0.18 -19.40 -0.20
C THR A 17 0.75 -20.59 0.01
N ILE A 18 1.03 -20.95 1.27
CA ILE A 18 1.88 -22.09 1.63
C ILE A 18 1.30 -23.39 1.05
N ALA A 19 0.00 -23.62 1.18
CA ALA A 19 -0.67 -24.80 0.62
C ALA A 19 -0.55 -24.88 -0.92
N SER A 20 -0.76 -23.76 -1.60
CA SER A 20 -0.63 -23.65 -3.06
C SER A 20 0.79 -23.96 -3.52
N GLU A 21 1.80 -23.33 -2.92
CA GLU A 21 3.19 -23.48 -3.35
C GLU A 21 3.77 -24.84 -2.94
N LYS A 22 3.29 -25.43 -1.82
CA LYS A 22 3.64 -26.81 -1.48
C LYS A 22 3.20 -27.79 -2.54
N SER A 23 2.03 -27.61 -3.14
CA SER A 23 1.54 -28.47 -4.23
C SER A 23 2.42 -28.38 -5.49
N LYS A 24 3.22 -27.32 -5.63
CA LYS A 24 4.19 -27.10 -6.71
C LYS A 24 5.62 -27.56 -6.35
N ASN A 25 5.79 -28.19 -5.19
CA ASN A 25 7.07 -28.66 -4.66
C ASN A 25 8.10 -27.54 -4.38
N SER A 26 7.64 -26.34 -4.02
CA SER A 26 8.54 -25.28 -3.57
C SER A 26 9.26 -25.68 -2.27
N ASP A 27 10.56 -25.38 -2.17
CA ASP A 27 11.36 -25.60 -0.97
C ASP A 27 11.25 -24.44 0.02
N LEU A 28 11.19 -23.20 -0.47
CA LEU A 28 11.18 -21.98 0.34
C LEU A 28 10.17 -20.98 -0.23
N ILE A 29 9.37 -20.38 0.64
CA ILE A 29 8.49 -19.26 0.30
C ILE A 29 8.96 -18.01 1.04
N VAL A 30 8.95 -16.86 0.36
CA VAL A 30 9.35 -15.60 0.94
C VAL A 30 8.17 -14.63 0.92
N PHE A 31 7.79 -14.17 2.10
CA PHE A 31 6.79 -13.11 2.30
C PHE A 31 7.47 -11.76 2.52
N SER A 32 6.70 -10.66 2.41
CA SER A 32 7.20 -9.30 2.56
C SER A 32 7.54 -8.94 4.02
N GLU A 33 8.13 -7.76 4.20
CA GLU A 33 8.42 -7.14 5.49
C GLU A 33 7.15 -6.99 6.33
N LEU A 34 7.25 -7.29 7.65
CA LEU A 34 6.17 -7.21 8.64
C LEU A 34 4.84 -7.83 8.15
N TYR A 35 4.94 -8.93 7.40
CA TYR A 35 3.77 -9.55 6.76
C TYR A 35 2.64 -9.87 7.75
N ILE A 36 2.96 -10.37 8.93
CA ILE A 36 1.96 -10.79 9.94
C ILE A 36 1.18 -9.60 10.47
N SER A 37 1.85 -8.53 10.86
CA SER A 37 1.21 -7.30 11.37
C SER A 37 0.57 -6.43 10.29
N GLY A 38 1.01 -6.59 9.03
CA GLY A 38 0.88 -5.59 7.97
C GLY A 38 1.91 -4.45 8.14
N TYR A 39 2.24 -3.73 7.07
CA TYR A 39 3.20 -2.64 7.05
C TYR A 39 2.58 -1.36 6.47
N PRO A 40 2.77 -0.17 7.10
CA PRO A 40 3.43 0.05 8.40
C PRO A 40 2.45 -0.14 9.57
N PRO A 41 2.85 -0.82 10.64
CA PRO A 41 1.97 -1.06 11.79
C PRO A 41 1.82 0.13 12.74
N GLU A 42 2.61 1.18 12.55
CA GLU A 42 2.60 2.42 13.34
C GLU A 42 2.57 2.15 14.87
N ASP A 43 1.78 2.88 15.61
CA ASP A 43 1.67 2.77 17.08
C ASP A 43 1.06 1.44 17.57
N LEU A 44 0.53 0.61 16.68
CA LEU A 44 -0.01 -0.70 17.08
C LEU A 44 1.06 -1.58 17.74
N VAL A 45 2.31 -1.53 17.27
CA VAL A 45 3.40 -2.33 17.83
C VAL A 45 3.79 -1.92 19.24
N LEU A 46 3.40 -0.74 19.72
CA LEU A 46 3.61 -0.32 21.09
C LEU A 46 2.63 -0.97 22.08
N LYS A 47 1.56 -1.60 21.57
CA LYS A 47 0.56 -2.31 22.36
C LYS A 47 0.98 -3.76 22.57
N SER A 48 1.16 -4.19 23.84
CA SER A 48 1.57 -5.57 24.14
C SER A 48 0.62 -6.61 23.57
N SER A 49 -0.70 -6.38 23.66
CA SER A 49 -1.70 -7.28 23.11
C SER A 49 -1.58 -7.47 21.61
N PHE A 50 -1.13 -6.45 20.86
CA PHE A 50 -0.90 -6.55 19.43
C PHE A 50 0.34 -7.39 19.11
N LEU A 51 1.43 -7.18 19.87
CA LEU A 51 2.65 -7.99 19.73
C LEU A 51 2.41 -9.45 20.11
N ASP A 52 1.64 -9.70 21.18
CA ASP A 52 1.26 -11.06 21.58
C ASP A 52 0.45 -11.75 20.48
N ALA A 53 -0.49 -11.04 19.84
CA ALA A 53 -1.24 -11.58 18.70
C ALA A 53 -0.33 -11.87 17.49
N CYS A 54 0.64 -11.00 17.18
CA CYS A 54 1.61 -11.27 16.13
C CYS A 54 2.46 -12.51 16.43
N LEU A 55 2.88 -12.69 17.68
CA LEU A 55 3.64 -13.88 18.11
C LEU A 55 2.79 -15.16 17.98
N ILE A 56 1.55 -15.14 18.43
CA ILE A 56 0.60 -16.24 18.26
C ILE A 56 0.43 -16.58 16.78
N GLY A 57 0.28 -15.56 15.92
CA GLY A 57 0.20 -15.76 14.47
C GLY A 57 1.46 -16.41 13.88
N LEU A 58 2.66 -16.02 14.36
CA LEU A 58 3.91 -16.68 13.96
C LEU A 58 3.92 -18.16 14.39
N GLU A 59 3.54 -18.45 15.63
CA GLU A 59 3.46 -19.82 16.16
C GLU A 59 2.46 -20.67 15.36
N GLU A 60 1.35 -20.07 14.89
CA GLU A 60 0.42 -20.76 14.01
C GLU A 60 1.03 -21.16 12.65
N ILE A 61 1.84 -20.29 12.05
CA ILE A 61 2.57 -20.61 10.81
C ILE A 61 3.60 -21.71 11.08
N VAL A 62 4.36 -21.62 12.17
CA VAL A 62 5.30 -22.66 12.61
C VAL A 62 4.60 -24.02 12.74
N LYS A 63 3.49 -24.06 13.47
CA LYS A 63 2.70 -25.29 13.65
C LYS A 63 2.14 -25.82 12.33
N TYR A 64 1.65 -24.92 11.47
CA TYR A 64 1.06 -25.27 10.17
C TYR A 64 2.08 -25.93 9.23
N THR A 65 3.34 -25.50 9.28
CA THR A 65 4.40 -26.00 8.40
C THR A 65 5.07 -27.29 8.88
N LYS A 66 4.72 -27.79 10.08
CA LYS A 66 5.41 -28.93 10.74
C LYS A 66 5.57 -30.17 9.88
N ASP A 67 4.52 -30.53 9.14
CA ASP A 67 4.51 -31.78 8.33
C ASP A 67 4.57 -31.49 6.82
N LEU A 68 4.87 -30.23 6.43
CA LEU A 68 4.83 -29.81 5.03
C LEU A 68 6.18 -29.91 4.30
N ASN A 69 7.29 -30.09 5.01
CA ASN A 69 8.65 -30.09 4.44
C ASN A 69 8.84 -28.83 3.52
N ILE A 70 8.57 -27.65 4.04
CA ILE A 70 8.70 -26.37 3.34
C ILE A 70 9.30 -25.31 4.27
N GLY A 71 10.16 -24.48 3.71
CA GLY A 71 10.73 -23.33 4.41
C GLY A 71 9.91 -22.07 4.17
N ILE A 72 9.90 -21.15 5.14
CA ILE A 72 9.19 -19.89 5.09
C ILE A 72 10.10 -18.78 5.60
N ILE A 73 10.20 -17.66 4.85
CA ILE A 73 10.70 -16.38 5.38
C ILE A 73 9.50 -15.46 5.49
N ILE A 74 9.21 -14.96 6.70
CA ILE A 74 8.03 -14.12 6.95
C ILE A 74 8.36 -12.96 7.90
N GLY A 75 7.94 -11.75 7.51
CA GLY A 75 8.11 -10.54 8.32
C GLY A 75 7.16 -10.51 9.52
N VAL A 76 7.70 -10.17 10.70
CA VAL A 76 6.95 -10.13 11.97
C VAL A 76 7.62 -9.17 12.97
N PRO A 77 6.87 -8.36 13.74
CA PRO A 77 7.43 -7.60 14.85
C PRO A 77 7.73 -8.56 16.02
N ILE A 78 8.92 -8.44 16.62
CA ILE A 78 9.34 -9.27 17.77
C ILE A 78 9.72 -8.38 18.94
N LYS A 79 9.21 -8.72 20.13
CA LYS A 79 9.59 -8.06 21.38
C LYS A 79 10.61 -8.91 22.13
N GLU A 80 11.71 -8.29 22.59
CA GLU A 80 12.70 -8.89 23.47
C GLU A 80 13.01 -7.94 24.64
N GLY A 81 12.58 -8.30 25.84
CA GLY A 81 12.60 -7.37 26.98
C GLY A 81 11.75 -6.14 26.71
N ASP A 82 12.36 -4.96 26.80
CA ASP A 82 11.69 -3.68 26.52
C ASP A 82 11.84 -3.22 25.06
N LYS A 83 12.56 -3.97 24.22
CA LYS A 83 12.85 -3.63 22.84
C LYS A 83 11.91 -4.31 21.87
N ILE A 84 11.55 -3.58 20.82
CA ILE A 84 10.68 -4.05 19.72
C ILE A 84 11.46 -3.96 18.42
N PHE A 85 11.51 -5.07 17.67
CA PHE A 85 12.26 -5.18 16.43
C PHE A 85 11.36 -5.46 15.23
N ASN A 86 11.60 -4.75 14.13
CA ASN A 86 11.15 -5.17 12.81
C ASN A 86 12.02 -6.38 12.40
N SER A 87 11.39 -7.54 12.20
CA SER A 87 12.11 -8.80 12.06
C SER A 87 11.56 -9.66 10.93
N ALA A 88 12.38 -10.61 10.48
CA ALA A 88 11.98 -11.68 9.57
C ALA A 88 12.40 -13.03 10.16
N ALA A 89 11.43 -13.93 10.30
CA ALA A 89 11.66 -15.28 10.79
C ALA A 89 11.89 -16.24 9.62
N LEU A 90 12.94 -17.05 9.70
CA LEU A 90 13.14 -18.23 8.84
C LEU A 90 12.62 -19.45 9.59
N ILE A 91 11.67 -20.12 8.99
CA ILE A 91 11.02 -21.33 9.52
C ILE A 91 11.34 -22.48 8.56
N ASP A 92 11.64 -23.64 9.06
CA ASP A 92 11.71 -24.88 8.28
C ASP A 92 10.98 -26.01 8.99
N SER A 93 10.03 -26.62 8.33
CA SER A 93 9.32 -27.83 8.76
C SER A 93 8.87 -27.76 10.24
N GLY A 94 8.23 -26.67 10.63
CA GLY A 94 7.68 -26.46 11.98
C GLY A 94 8.68 -26.02 13.03
N LYS A 95 9.85 -25.51 12.63
CA LYS A 95 10.84 -24.95 13.56
C LYS A 95 11.32 -23.59 13.08
N ILE A 96 11.47 -22.65 13.99
CA ILE A 96 12.17 -21.39 13.72
C ILE A 96 13.67 -21.70 13.68
N ILE A 97 14.29 -21.52 12.52
CA ILE A 97 15.73 -21.66 12.31
C ILE A 97 16.47 -20.44 12.84
N GLY A 98 15.87 -19.25 12.63
CA GLY A 98 16.41 -18.01 13.14
C GLY A 98 15.52 -16.81 12.85
N ILE A 99 15.86 -15.69 13.49
CA ILE A 99 15.13 -14.41 13.35
C ILE A 99 16.16 -13.34 13.02
N SER A 100 16.06 -12.75 11.82
CA SER A 100 16.83 -11.58 11.43
C SER A 100 16.11 -10.32 11.91
N LYS A 101 16.86 -9.36 12.48
CA LYS A 101 16.36 -8.08 12.96
C LYS A 101 16.87 -6.96 12.07
N LYS A 102 15.99 -6.06 11.66
CA LYS A 102 16.33 -4.90 10.83
C LYS A 102 17.34 -4.02 11.56
N LYS A 103 18.48 -3.77 10.92
CA LYS A 103 19.55 -2.91 11.46
C LYS A 103 19.30 -1.45 11.11
N SER A 104 18.88 -1.16 9.90
CA SER A 104 18.73 0.19 9.38
C SER A 104 17.26 0.60 9.42
N LEU A 105 16.90 1.49 10.34
CA LEU A 105 15.56 2.01 10.50
C LEU A 105 15.44 3.33 9.74
N PRO A 106 14.61 3.42 8.67
CA PRO A 106 14.39 4.67 7.97
C PRO A 106 13.59 5.65 8.85
N ASN A 107 13.97 6.93 8.79
CA ASN A 107 13.33 8.02 9.53
C ASN A 107 13.38 9.29 8.69
N TYR A 108 12.84 9.21 7.49
CA TYR A 108 12.79 10.29 6.50
C TYR A 108 11.58 10.10 5.57
N SER A 109 11.09 11.19 4.97
CA SER A 109 9.90 11.19 4.12
C SER A 109 8.70 10.59 4.85
N VAL A 110 8.15 9.49 4.35
CA VAL A 110 6.99 8.78 4.90
C VAL A 110 7.35 7.77 5.99
N PHE A 111 8.62 7.61 6.31
CA PHE A 111 9.08 6.61 7.29
C PHE A 111 9.36 7.24 8.65
N ASP A 112 8.88 6.59 9.70
CA ASP A 112 9.10 6.95 11.10
C ASP A 112 9.36 5.71 11.98
N GLU A 113 10.15 4.76 11.43
CA GLU A 113 10.39 3.48 12.12
C GLU A 113 11.14 3.61 13.44
N LYS A 114 12.01 4.62 13.58
CA LYS A 114 12.76 4.85 14.85
C LYS A 114 11.87 5.22 16.02
N ARG A 115 10.64 5.65 15.78
CA ARG A 115 9.67 5.97 16.82
C ARG A 115 9.11 4.73 17.49
N VAL A 116 9.04 3.63 16.77
CA VAL A 116 8.32 2.42 17.19
C VAL A 116 9.19 1.16 17.24
N PHE A 117 10.35 1.16 16.59
CA PHE A 117 11.26 0.00 16.57
C PHE A 117 12.65 0.35 17.10
N ASP A 118 13.26 -0.62 17.74
CA ASP A 118 14.67 -0.61 18.11
C ASP A 118 15.53 -1.17 16.96
N GLN A 119 16.74 -0.64 16.86
CA GLN A 119 17.73 -1.08 15.89
C GLN A 119 18.26 -2.48 16.24
N GLY A 120 18.22 -3.41 15.29
CA GLY A 120 18.90 -4.69 15.39
C GLY A 120 20.43 -4.54 15.37
N ASN A 121 21.14 -5.45 15.99
CA ASN A 121 22.61 -5.41 16.02
C ASN A 121 23.22 -5.66 14.65
N SER A 122 22.67 -6.64 13.90
CA SER A 122 23.04 -6.98 12.50
C SER A 122 21.95 -7.82 11.87
N SER A 123 21.80 -7.74 10.56
CA SER A 123 21.11 -8.76 9.78
C SER A 123 21.90 -10.07 9.87
N GLN A 124 21.22 -11.22 9.83
CA GLN A 124 21.84 -12.50 10.12
C GLN A 124 21.82 -13.45 8.92
N THR A 125 22.80 -14.36 8.93
CA THR A 125 22.92 -15.48 7.98
C THR A 125 22.48 -16.76 8.66
N PHE A 126 21.63 -17.53 7.99
CA PHE A 126 21.11 -18.80 8.52
C PHE A 126 21.34 -19.93 7.52
N ASP A 127 21.62 -21.13 8.02
CA ASP A 127 21.67 -22.32 7.20
C ASP A 127 20.24 -22.83 6.92
N PHE A 128 19.90 -22.94 5.66
CA PHE A 128 18.67 -23.55 5.18
C PHE A 128 19.01 -24.68 4.25
N ARG A 129 18.97 -25.90 4.77
CA ARG A 129 19.21 -27.15 4.00
C ARG A 129 20.54 -27.13 3.24
N GLY A 130 21.60 -26.59 3.85
CA GLY A 130 22.93 -26.49 3.29
C GLY A 130 23.22 -25.25 2.44
N ILE A 131 22.27 -24.34 2.33
CA ILE A 131 22.44 -23.01 1.69
C ILE A 131 22.40 -21.95 2.78
N LYS A 132 23.40 -21.10 2.84
CA LYS A 132 23.46 -19.99 3.79
C LYS A 132 22.74 -18.77 3.23
N ILE A 133 21.62 -18.42 3.84
CA ILE A 133 20.77 -17.32 3.44
C ILE A 133 21.00 -16.11 4.33
N GLY A 134 21.42 -14.97 3.74
CA GLY A 134 21.44 -13.67 4.40
C GLY A 134 20.09 -12.99 4.26
N ILE A 135 19.53 -12.51 5.38
CA ILE A 135 18.18 -11.91 5.39
C ILE A 135 18.28 -10.44 5.86
N PRO A 136 18.66 -9.49 4.98
CA PRO A 136 18.53 -8.06 5.25
C PRO A 136 17.08 -7.63 5.02
N ILE A 137 16.59 -6.67 5.80
CA ILE A 137 15.20 -6.22 5.72
C ILE A 137 15.16 -4.81 5.13
N CYS A 138 14.55 -4.65 3.98
CA CYS A 138 14.21 -3.39 3.30
C CYS A 138 15.36 -2.35 3.29
N GLU A 139 15.38 -1.37 4.21
CA GLU A 139 16.40 -0.32 4.32
C GLU A 139 17.82 -0.87 4.49
N ASP A 140 17.96 -2.10 4.96
CA ASP A 140 19.28 -2.72 5.16
C ASP A 140 20.08 -2.87 3.87
N ILE A 141 19.43 -3.11 2.72
CA ILE A 141 20.13 -3.21 1.43
C ILE A 141 20.61 -1.85 0.89
N TRP A 142 20.06 -0.74 1.39
CA TRP A 142 20.53 0.59 1.01
C TRP A 142 21.89 0.93 1.64
N LYS A 143 22.26 0.17 2.68
CA LYS A 143 23.53 0.31 3.39
C LYS A 143 24.50 -0.79 2.93
N SER A 144 25.69 -0.38 2.45
CA SER A 144 26.69 -1.34 1.95
C SER A 144 27.25 -2.23 3.05
N ASP A 145 27.35 -1.75 4.29
CA ASP A 145 27.92 -2.44 5.43
C ASP A 145 27.11 -3.70 5.81
N VAL A 146 25.78 -3.65 5.68
CA VAL A 146 24.91 -4.81 6.01
C VAL A 146 25.19 -5.97 5.05
N CYS A 147 25.11 -5.74 3.74
CA CYS A 147 25.37 -6.79 2.75
C CYS A 147 26.83 -7.30 2.81
N LYS A 148 27.78 -6.43 3.09
CA LYS A 148 29.18 -6.82 3.31
C LYS A 148 29.34 -7.72 4.53
N GLN A 149 28.65 -7.43 5.63
CA GLN A 149 28.64 -8.27 6.83
C GLN A 149 28.09 -9.66 6.50
N LEU A 150 26.93 -9.74 5.83
CA LEU A 150 26.32 -11.02 5.43
C LEU A 150 27.28 -11.85 4.56
N LYS A 151 28.03 -11.22 3.63
CA LYS A 151 29.08 -11.91 2.86
C LYS A 151 30.18 -12.44 3.76
N THR A 152 30.65 -11.65 4.72
CA THR A 152 31.68 -12.06 5.70
C THR A 152 31.20 -13.22 6.57
N ASP A 153 29.91 -13.24 6.92
CA ASP A 153 29.26 -14.31 7.68
C ASP A 153 29.03 -15.58 6.83
N GLY A 154 29.42 -15.53 5.55
CA GLY A 154 29.42 -16.68 4.65
C GLY A 154 28.10 -16.94 3.95
N SER A 155 27.24 -15.91 3.76
CA SER A 155 26.03 -16.08 2.95
C SER A 155 26.36 -16.51 1.52
N ASP A 156 25.55 -17.41 0.98
CA ASP A 156 25.57 -17.83 -0.43
C ASP A 156 24.60 -16.99 -1.27
N ILE A 157 23.48 -16.55 -0.67
CA ILE A 157 22.44 -15.75 -1.29
C ILE A 157 21.91 -14.71 -0.32
N ILE A 158 21.36 -13.63 -0.89
CA ILE A 158 20.64 -12.58 -0.14
C ILE A 158 19.16 -12.64 -0.49
N ILE A 159 18.30 -12.69 0.52
CA ILE A 159 16.85 -12.62 0.36
C ILE A 159 16.33 -11.47 1.23
N SER A 160 15.81 -10.43 0.59
CA SER A 160 15.34 -9.21 1.27
C SER A 160 13.82 -9.10 1.21
N PRO A 161 13.12 -9.28 2.35
CA PRO A 161 11.73 -8.86 2.51
C PRO A 161 11.62 -7.34 2.59
N ASN A 162 10.64 -6.75 1.88
CA ASN A 162 10.49 -5.30 1.80
C ASN A 162 9.02 -4.86 1.94
N GLY A 163 8.85 -3.66 2.55
CA GLY A 163 7.67 -2.84 2.54
C GLY A 163 8.01 -1.46 1.96
N SER A 164 8.53 -1.43 0.74
CA SER A 164 9.00 -0.18 0.10
C SER A 164 7.87 0.46 -0.71
N PRO A 165 7.34 1.64 -0.27
CA PRO A 165 6.24 2.29 -0.95
C PRO A 165 6.64 2.82 -2.32
N TYR A 166 5.61 2.96 -3.17
CA TYR A 166 5.76 3.57 -4.48
C TYR A 166 6.19 5.03 -4.35
N ASP A 167 7.13 5.38 -5.18
CA ASP A 167 7.53 6.75 -5.47
C ASP A 167 7.91 6.79 -6.96
N ARG A 168 7.59 7.89 -7.62
CA ARG A 168 7.75 8.09 -9.06
C ARG A 168 9.14 7.70 -9.59
N TYR A 169 10.18 7.94 -8.79
CA TYR A 169 11.58 7.71 -9.19
C TYR A 169 12.23 6.51 -8.50
N LYS A 170 11.60 5.95 -7.48
CA LYS A 170 12.21 4.97 -6.57
C LYS A 170 12.36 3.56 -7.17
N ARG A 171 11.52 3.19 -8.15
CA ARG A 171 11.53 1.84 -8.74
C ARG A 171 12.89 1.49 -9.38
N ASN A 172 13.42 2.37 -10.23
CA ASN A 172 14.71 2.14 -10.85
C ASN A 172 15.84 2.19 -9.81
N LEU A 173 15.76 3.10 -8.85
CA LEU A 173 16.74 3.25 -7.78
C LEU A 173 16.83 1.99 -6.90
N ARG A 174 15.71 1.27 -6.66
CA ARG A 174 15.71 -0.03 -5.95
C ARG A 174 16.55 -1.06 -6.71
N ILE A 175 16.34 -1.18 -8.02
CA ILE A 175 17.07 -2.11 -8.88
C ILE A 175 18.56 -1.74 -8.94
N GLU A 176 18.89 -0.50 -9.15
CA GLU A 176 20.27 0.00 -9.18
C GLU A 176 20.98 -0.26 -7.86
N THR A 177 20.31 -0.01 -6.73
CA THR A 177 20.84 -0.30 -5.39
C THR A 177 21.12 -1.79 -5.22
N ALA A 178 20.20 -2.66 -5.61
CA ALA A 178 20.37 -4.10 -5.52
C ALA A 178 21.52 -4.60 -6.40
N ILE A 179 21.61 -4.13 -7.65
CA ILE A 179 22.74 -4.43 -8.56
C ILE A 179 24.06 -3.98 -7.93
N GLN A 180 24.11 -2.81 -7.32
CA GLN A 180 25.31 -2.33 -6.64
C GLN A 180 25.70 -3.24 -5.46
N ARG A 181 24.73 -3.73 -4.66
CA ARG A 181 25.00 -4.69 -3.57
C ARG A 181 25.52 -6.03 -4.10
N VAL A 182 24.93 -6.53 -5.20
CA VAL A 182 25.41 -7.74 -5.88
C VAL A 182 26.83 -7.55 -6.41
N LYS A 183 27.12 -6.43 -7.06
CA LYS A 183 28.47 -6.08 -7.56
C LYS A 183 29.51 -6.07 -6.45
N GLU A 184 29.20 -5.49 -5.30
CA GLU A 184 30.12 -5.38 -4.15
C GLU A 184 30.42 -6.72 -3.48
N ASN A 185 29.46 -7.63 -3.47
CA ASN A 185 29.51 -8.84 -2.65
C ASN A 185 29.55 -10.14 -3.47
N SER A 186 29.28 -10.10 -4.77
CA SER A 186 29.16 -11.27 -5.66
C SER A 186 28.14 -12.31 -5.15
N LEU A 187 27.07 -11.83 -4.50
CA LEU A 187 25.96 -12.67 -4.01
C LEU A 187 24.69 -12.34 -4.81
N PRO A 188 23.97 -13.34 -5.33
CA PRO A 188 22.68 -13.10 -5.96
C PRO A 188 21.69 -12.60 -4.92
N LEU A 189 20.72 -11.75 -5.36
CA LEU A 189 19.78 -11.06 -4.48
C LEU A 189 18.35 -11.21 -4.97
N ILE A 190 17.47 -11.67 -4.08
CA ILE A 190 16.01 -11.59 -4.24
C ILE A 190 15.48 -10.41 -3.44
N TYR A 191 14.72 -9.55 -4.12
CA TYR A 191 14.00 -8.42 -3.54
C TYR A 191 12.51 -8.73 -3.57
N VAL A 192 11.89 -9.01 -2.43
CA VAL A 192 10.46 -9.27 -2.31
C VAL A 192 9.77 -8.06 -1.73
N ASN A 193 8.92 -7.42 -2.50
CA ASN A 193 8.17 -6.23 -2.07
C ASN A 193 6.68 -6.51 -1.98
N GLN A 194 6.00 -5.88 -1.03
CA GLN A 194 4.54 -5.94 -0.95
C GLN A 194 3.86 -5.11 -2.02
N VAL A 195 2.59 -5.42 -2.31
CA VAL A 195 1.69 -4.63 -3.14
C VAL A 195 0.45 -4.26 -2.32
N GLY A 196 -0.14 -3.10 -2.59
CA GLY A 196 -1.39 -2.69 -1.96
C GLY A 196 -1.37 -1.24 -1.49
N GLY A 197 -2.54 -0.73 -1.11
CA GLY A 197 -2.71 0.56 -0.44
C GLY A 197 -2.85 0.38 1.07
N GLN A 198 -2.28 1.28 1.84
CA GLN A 198 -2.43 1.35 3.28
C GLN A 198 -2.35 2.81 3.73
N ASP A 199 -3.46 3.35 4.21
CA ASP A 199 -3.61 4.77 4.51
C ASP A 199 -3.14 5.66 3.33
N GLU A 200 -2.22 6.57 3.52
CA GLU A 200 -1.64 7.40 2.46
C GLU A 200 -0.55 6.71 1.63
N LEU A 201 -0.17 5.48 1.96
CA LEU A 201 0.89 4.75 1.26
C LEU A 201 0.34 3.78 0.23
N VAL A 202 1.02 3.70 -0.90
CA VAL A 202 0.75 2.71 -1.93
C VAL A 202 2.03 1.94 -2.25
N PHE A 203 1.93 0.63 -2.31
CA PHE A 203 3.04 -0.28 -2.61
C PHE A 203 2.83 -0.91 -3.97
N ASP A 204 3.81 -0.77 -4.84
CA ASP A 204 3.72 -1.19 -6.24
C ASP A 204 4.09 -2.67 -6.48
N GLY A 205 4.52 -3.40 -5.45
CA GLY A 205 5.09 -4.72 -5.63
C GLY A 205 6.41 -4.64 -6.39
N SER A 206 6.42 -4.99 -7.66
CA SER A 206 7.62 -4.92 -8.52
C SER A 206 8.82 -5.64 -7.92
N SER A 207 8.61 -6.81 -7.33
CA SER A 207 9.67 -7.67 -6.82
C SER A 207 10.62 -8.08 -7.95
N PHE A 208 11.88 -8.35 -7.64
CA PHE A 208 12.87 -8.71 -8.67
C PHE A 208 13.99 -9.59 -8.14
N VAL A 209 14.74 -10.16 -9.07
CA VAL A 209 15.91 -10.99 -8.79
C VAL A 209 17.10 -10.47 -9.59
N VAL A 210 18.24 -10.33 -8.93
CA VAL A 210 19.53 -10.02 -9.54
C VAL A 210 20.48 -11.19 -9.31
N ASN A 211 21.02 -11.76 -10.38
CA ASN A 211 22.02 -12.82 -10.32
C ASN A 211 23.42 -12.29 -9.94
N SER A 212 24.32 -13.18 -9.53
CA SER A 212 25.68 -12.83 -9.10
C SER A 212 26.54 -12.14 -10.19
N ASP A 213 26.16 -12.28 -11.47
CA ASP A 213 26.74 -11.58 -12.62
C ASP A 213 26.18 -10.17 -12.82
N GLN A 214 25.36 -9.67 -11.89
CA GLN A 214 24.68 -8.37 -11.92
C GLN A 214 23.53 -8.28 -12.95
N SER A 215 23.19 -9.35 -13.63
CA SER A 215 22.03 -9.37 -14.54
C SER A 215 20.72 -9.27 -13.77
N LEU A 216 19.80 -8.40 -14.19
CA LEU A 216 18.42 -8.41 -13.73
C LEU A 216 17.71 -9.60 -14.35
N PHE A 217 17.62 -10.68 -13.58
CA PHE A 217 17.14 -11.97 -14.06
C PHE A 217 15.61 -12.01 -14.18
N LEU A 218 14.92 -11.39 -13.26
CA LEU A 218 13.46 -11.40 -13.19
C LEU A 218 12.94 -10.11 -12.56
N LYS A 219 11.77 -9.67 -13.04
CA LYS A 219 10.96 -8.62 -12.43
C LYS A 219 9.51 -9.07 -12.44
N SER A 220 8.82 -8.94 -11.30
CA SER A 220 7.39 -9.22 -11.16
C SER A 220 6.52 -8.11 -11.74
N SER A 221 5.25 -8.39 -11.90
CA SER A 221 4.23 -7.39 -12.26
C SER A 221 4.16 -6.28 -11.20
N SER A 222 3.83 -5.07 -11.62
CA SER A 222 3.47 -3.97 -10.74
C SER A 222 1.96 -3.96 -10.51
N TRP A 223 1.51 -3.48 -9.34
CA TRP A 223 0.10 -3.21 -9.02
C TRP A 223 -0.80 -4.44 -8.87
N ALA A 224 -0.22 -5.63 -8.87
CA ALA A 224 -0.94 -6.89 -8.72
C ALA A 224 -0.19 -7.84 -7.78
N GLU A 225 -0.94 -8.67 -7.04
CA GLU A 225 -0.35 -9.77 -6.29
C GLU A 225 0.11 -10.86 -7.25
N GLU A 226 1.34 -11.27 -7.12
CA GLU A 226 1.93 -12.32 -7.93
C GLU A 226 2.85 -13.21 -7.09
N ILE A 227 2.82 -14.50 -7.34
CA ILE A 227 3.75 -15.47 -6.78
C ILE A 227 4.56 -16.02 -7.95
N ILE A 228 5.88 -15.89 -7.87
CA ILE A 228 6.80 -16.33 -8.89
C ILE A 228 7.70 -17.41 -8.31
N SER A 229 7.74 -18.55 -8.98
CA SER A 229 8.61 -19.66 -8.62
C SER A 229 9.90 -19.62 -9.42
N LEU A 230 11.02 -19.90 -8.74
CA LEU A 230 12.37 -19.87 -9.28
C LEU A 230 13.13 -21.10 -8.79
N ASP A 231 14.02 -21.64 -9.61
CA ASP A 231 15.03 -22.59 -9.18
C ASP A 231 16.35 -21.87 -8.87
N TYR A 232 16.99 -22.25 -7.77
CA TYR A 232 18.35 -21.84 -7.47
C TYR A 232 19.33 -23.00 -7.76
N ASP A 233 20.22 -22.79 -8.70
CA ASP A 233 21.27 -23.75 -9.01
C ASP A 233 22.43 -23.59 -8.02
N VAL A 234 22.44 -24.42 -6.98
CA VAL A 234 23.44 -24.38 -5.90
C VAL A 234 24.86 -24.53 -6.42
N LYS A 235 25.08 -25.31 -7.49
CA LYS A 235 26.44 -25.56 -8.04
C LYS A 235 27.02 -24.36 -8.74
N ASN A 236 26.17 -23.64 -9.44
CA ASN A 236 26.56 -22.47 -10.26
C ASN A 236 26.31 -21.14 -9.59
N GLY A 237 25.50 -21.09 -8.51
CA GLY A 237 25.17 -19.86 -7.79
C GLY A 237 24.23 -18.91 -8.56
N PHE A 238 23.36 -19.44 -9.40
CA PHE A 238 22.44 -18.68 -10.25
C PHE A 238 20.99 -19.11 -10.08
N TYR A 239 20.07 -18.13 -10.22
CA TYR A 239 18.64 -18.41 -10.35
C TYR A 239 18.29 -18.78 -11.78
N LYS A 240 17.40 -19.77 -11.92
CA LYS A 240 16.81 -20.22 -13.20
C LYS A 240 15.30 -20.12 -13.11
N LYS A 241 14.64 -19.88 -14.25
CA LYS A 241 13.17 -19.95 -14.33
C LYS A 241 12.71 -21.39 -14.43
N ILE A 242 11.58 -21.69 -13.80
CA ILE A 242 10.90 -22.99 -13.92
C ILE A 242 10.08 -23.02 -15.23
N ASP A 243 9.48 -21.89 -15.62
CA ASP A 243 8.65 -21.76 -16.83
C ASP A 243 9.32 -20.92 -17.92
N GLU A 244 9.16 -21.34 -19.19
CA GLU A 244 9.80 -20.74 -20.38
C GLU A 244 9.29 -19.35 -20.78
N SER A 245 8.31 -18.79 -20.14
CA SER A 245 7.77 -17.47 -20.53
C SER A 245 8.36 -16.34 -19.70
N PRO A 246 9.35 -15.60 -20.23
CA PRO A 246 9.58 -14.27 -19.73
C PRO A 246 8.38 -13.42 -20.15
N LYS A 247 7.48 -13.11 -19.23
CA LYS A 247 6.65 -11.94 -19.45
C LYS A 247 7.63 -10.76 -19.54
N ASN A 248 7.89 -10.30 -20.78
CA ASN A 248 8.49 -9.00 -20.99
C ASN A 248 7.51 -7.99 -20.40
N ILE A 249 7.68 -7.69 -19.11
CA ILE A 249 6.86 -6.70 -18.43
C ILE A 249 7.35 -5.38 -19.00
N LYS A 250 6.61 -4.88 -20.01
CA LYS A 250 6.81 -3.51 -20.50
C LYS A 250 6.64 -2.61 -19.29
N ASN A 251 7.60 -1.73 -19.06
CA ASN A 251 7.39 -0.66 -18.11
C ASN A 251 6.14 0.11 -18.59
N LYS A 252 5.20 0.29 -17.68
CA LYS A 252 4.07 1.17 -17.93
C LYS A 252 4.59 2.58 -18.21
N ASP A 253 3.83 3.35 -18.98
CA ASP A 253 4.01 4.79 -19.06
C ASP A 253 3.90 5.39 -17.65
N GLU A 254 4.61 6.49 -17.41
CA GLU A 254 4.63 7.16 -16.12
C GLU A 254 3.23 7.58 -15.65
N LEU A 255 2.40 8.08 -16.56
CA LEU A 255 1.01 8.45 -16.24
C LEU A 255 0.16 7.21 -15.92
N GLU A 256 0.37 6.11 -16.62
CA GLU A 256 -0.30 4.85 -16.33
C GLU A 256 0.09 4.28 -14.97
N ASP A 257 1.35 4.45 -14.56
CA ASP A 257 1.83 4.06 -13.23
C ASP A 257 1.18 4.92 -12.14
N ILE A 258 1.12 6.23 -12.31
CA ILE A 258 0.46 7.15 -11.38
C ILE A 258 -1.03 6.82 -11.25
N TYR A 259 -1.72 6.64 -12.37
CA TYR A 259 -3.13 6.25 -12.39
C TYR A 259 -3.37 4.93 -11.66
N SER A 260 -2.52 3.93 -11.91
CA SER A 260 -2.60 2.62 -11.23
C SER A 260 -2.39 2.74 -9.73
N ALA A 261 -1.50 3.65 -9.28
CA ALA A 261 -1.31 3.94 -7.86
C ALA A 261 -2.57 4.53 -7.21
N LEU A 262 -3.22 5.50 -7.89
CA LEU A 262 -4.46 6.12 -7.39
C LEU A 262 -5.60 5.10 -7.30
N VAL A 263 -5.79 4.29 -8.34
CA VAL A 263 -6.80 3.22 -8.37
C VAL A 263 -6.56 2.20 -7.26
N LEU A 264 -5.32 1.74 -7.07
CA LEU A 264 -4.98 0.77 -6.03
C LEU A 264 -5.14 1.34 -4.63
N GLY A 265 -4.70 2.59 -4.41
CA GLY A 265 -4.81 3.29 -3.13
C GLY A 265 -6.26 3.42 -2.68
N LEU A 266 -7.11 3.97 -3.54
CA LEU A 266 -8.54 4.15 -3.24
C LEU A 266 -9.25 2.80 -3.03
N ARG A 267 -9.00 1.82 -3.91
CA ARG A 267 -9.60 0.49 -3.78
C ARG A 267 -9.30 -0.14 -2.44
N ASP A 268 -8.03 -0.17 -2.07
CA ASP A 268 -7.61 -0.84 -0.85
C ASP A 268 -8.06 -0.09 0.39
N TYR A 269 -8.07 1.25 0.37
CA TYR A 269 -8.59 2.04 1.48
C TYR A 269 -10.06 1.75 1.74
N VAL A 270 -10.90 1.76 0.70
CA VAL A 270 -12.33 1.44 0.81
C VAL A 270 -12.56 0.02 1.28
N MET A 271 -11.87 -0.96 0.67
CA MET A 271 -12.10 -2.37 0.98
C MET A 271 -11.57 -2.79 2.36
N LYS A 272 -10.37 -2.33 2.75
CA LYS A 272 -9.76 -2.64 4.04
C LYS A 272 -10.53 -2.03 5.20
N ASN A 273 -11.13 -0.84 5.01
CA ASN A 273 -12.01 -0.20 5.98
C ASN A 273 -13.48 -0.67 5.89
N LYS A 274 -13.78 -1.62 5.01
CA LYS A 274 -15.10 -2.25 4.85
C LYS A 274 -16.23 -1.28 4.49
N PHE A 275 -15.90 -0.20 3.77
CA PHE A 275 -16.93 0.66 3.20
C PHE A 275 -17.65 -0.06 2.06
N PRO A 276 -18.98 0.04 1.96
CA PRO A 276 -19.74 -0.60 0.88
C PRO A 276 -19.47 0.03 -0.50
N GLY A 277 -18.99 1.27 -0.54
CA GLY A 277 -18.69 2.03 -1.75
C GLY A 277 -18.35 3.47 -1.42
N VAL A 278 -18.40 4.34 -2.43
CA VAL A 278 -18.06 5.76 -2.28
C VAL A 278 -19.17 6.67 -2.79
N ILE A 279 -19.16 7.90 -2.28
CA ILE A 279 -20.00 9.02 -2.71
C ILE A 279 -19.08 10.19 -3.07
N LEU A 280 -19.36 10.88 -4.16
CA LEU A 280 -18.66 12.11 -4.51
C LEU A 280 -19.57 13.12 -5.21
N GLY A 281 -19.18 14.41 -5.14
CA GLY A 281 -19.80 15.48 -5.90
C GLY A 281 -19.28 15.48 -7.34
N LEU A 282 -20.17 15.46 -8.34
CA LEU A 282 -19.81 15.55 -9.75
C LEU A 282 -20.28 16.90 -10.30
N SER A 283 -19.34 17.83 -10.45
CA SER A 283 -19.65 19.23 -10.82
C SER A 283 -19.73 19.48 -12.33
N GLY A 284 -19.26 18.55 -13.15
CA GLY A 284 -18.97 18.75 -14.56
C GLY A 284 -17.58 19.33 -14.84
N GLY A 285 -16.75 19.54 -13.79
CA GLY A 285 -15.34 19.90 -13.90
C GLY A 285 -14.44 18.67 -13.99
N ILE A 286 -13.22 18.88 -14.52
CA ILE A 286 -12.27 17.79 -14.79
C ILE A 286 -11.84 17.05 -13.51
N ASP A 287 -11.65 17.74 -12.39
CA ASP A 287 -11.18 17.12 -11.14
C ASP A 287 -12.20 16.12 -10.63
N SER A 288 -13.48 16.49 -10.55
CA SER A 288 -14.56 15.60 -10.14
C SER A 288 -14.77 14.44 -11.13
N ALA A 289 -14.60 14.69 -12.42
CA ALA A 289 -14.68 13.64 -13.45
C ALA A 289 -13.55 12.63 -13.33
N LEU A 290 -12.32 13.09 -13.07
CA LEU A 290 -11.17 12.22 -12.84
C LEU A 290 -11.34 11.37 -11.56
N CYS A 291 -11.81 11.98 -10.46
CA CYS A 291 -12.09 11.25 -9.22
C CYS A 291 -13.20 10.19 -9.42
N ALA A 292 -14.24 10.49 -10.22
CA ALA A 292 -15.28 9.54 -10.58
C ALA A 292 -14.72 8.36 -11.39
N ALA A 293 -13.86 8.63 -12.38
CA ALA A 293 -13.22 7.61 -13.20
C ALA A 293 -12.31 6.70 -12.36
N ILE A 294 -11.44 7.27 -11.51
CA ILE A 294 -10.59 6.51 -10.58
C ILE A 294 -11.44 5.64 -9.66
N SER A 295 -12.57 6.19 -9.16
CA SER A 295 -13.47 5.46 -8.26
C SER A 295 -14.14 4.28 -8.96
N ALA A 296 -14.59 4.45 -10.21
CA ALA A 296 -15.18 3.39 -11.02
C ALA A 296 -14.17 2.27 -11.31
N ASP A 297 -12.96 2.62 -11.72
CA ASP A 297 -11.89 1.66 -11.98
C ASP A 297 -11.40 0.94 -10.71
N ALA A 298 -11.47 1.61 -9.56
CA ALA A 298 -11.07 1.05 -8.29
C ALA A 298 -12.08 0.04 -7.73
N LEU A 299 -13.39 0.33 -7.84
CA LEU A 299 -14.44 -0.34 -7.06
C LEU A 299 -15.49 -1.06 -7.92
N GLY A 300 -15.59 -0.70 -9.20
CA GLY A 300 -16.74 -0.99 -10.04
C GLY A 300 -17.79 0.13 -9.96
N SER A 301 -18.42 0.44 -11.08
CA SER A 301 -19.38 1.54 -11.21
C SER A 301 -20.56 1.43 -10.24
N GLU A 302 -20.98 0.19 -9.93
CA GLU A 302 -22.10 -0.11 -9.02
C GLU A 302 -21.86 0.31 -7.55
N LYS A 303 -20.59 0.55 -7.17
CA LYS A 303 -20.20 1.00 -5.83
C LYS A 303 -19.91 2.50 -5.76
N VAL A 304 -20.11 3.21 -6.85
CA VAL A 304 -19.85 4.65 -6.95
C VAL A 304 -21.16 5.39 -7.15
N LYS A 305 -21.43 6.37 -6.28
CA LYS A 305 -22.61 7.25 -6.37
C LYS A 305 -22.16 8.68 -6.54
N CYS A 306 -22.54 9.30 -7.64
CA CYS A 306 -22.23 10.69 -7.91
C CYS A 306 -23.47 11.58 -7.67
N PHE A 307 -23.24 12.78 -7.17
CA PHE A 307 -24.30 13.77 -6.97
C PHE A 307 -23.90 15.11 -7.57
N MET A 308 -24.77 15.64 -8.45
CA MET A 308 -24.74 17.06 -8.74
C MET A 308 -25.36 17.84 -7.59
N LEU A 309 -24.75 18.95 -7.21
CA LEU A 309 -25.23 19.86 -6.17
C LEU A 309 -25.38 21.27 -6.76
N PRO A 310 -26.35 21.46 -7.68
CA PRO A 310 -26.49 22.72 -8.40
C PRO A 310 -27.01 23.86 -7.52
N PHE A 311 -26.63 25.05 -7.90
CA PHE A 311 -27.19 26.32 -7.42
C PHE A 311 -27.60 27.17 -8.61
N LYS A 312 -28.30 28.27 -8.39
CA LYS A 312 -28.84 29.16 -9.45
C LYS A 312 -27.84 29.62 -10.51
N TYR A 313 -26.54 29.61 -10.19
CA TYR A 313 -25.46 30.01 -11.11
C TYR A 313 -24.81 28.82 -11.85
N THR A 314 -25.25 27.60 -11.60
CA THR A 314 -24.69 26.41 -12.27
C THR A 314 -25.02 26.44 -13.77
N SER A 315 -23.99 26.36 -14.62
CA SER A 315 -24.16 26.48 -16.07
C SER A 315 -24.86 25.27 -16.65
N LYS A 316 -25.57 25.44 -17.78
CA LYS A 316 -26.14 24.31 -18.52
C LYS A 316 -25.09 23.34 -19.00
N GLN A 317 -23.89 23.82 -19.34
CA GLN A 317 -22.77 22.98 -19.79
C GLN A 317 -22.31 22.06 -18.66
N SER A 318 -22.19 22.54 -17.42
CA SER A 318 -21.82 21.70 -16.27
C SER A 318 -22.79 20.53 -16.07
N PHE A 319 -24.10 20.75 -16.30
CA PHE A 319 -25.08 19.64 -16.26
C PHE A 319 -24.84 18.63 -17.36
N ILE A 320 -24.61 19.08 -18.60
CA ILE A 320 -24.36 18.20 -19.75
C ILE A 320 -23.11 17.36 -19.48
N ASP A 321 -22.02 17.99 -19.09
CA ASP A 321 -20.73 17.34 -18.85
C ASP A 321 -20.81 16.30 -17.72
N ALA A 322 -21.51 16.64 -16.62
CA ALA A 322 -21.70 15.70 -15.51
C ALA A 322 -22.55 14.47 -15.92
N ILE A 323 -23.64 14.69 -16.68
CA ILE A 323 -24.50 13.60 -17.17
C ILE A 323 -23.73 12.71 -18.12
N GLU A 324 -22.98 13.28 -19.08
CA GLU A 324 -22.18 12.51 -20.03
C GLU A 324 -21.06 11.73 -19.34
N CYS A 325 -20.37 12.35 -18.37
CA CYS A 325 -19.36 11.68 -17.56
C CYS A 325 -19.94 10.48 -16.82
N ALA A 326 -21.03 10.65 -16.07
CA ALA A 326 -21.66 9.57 -15.33
C ALA A 326 -22.15 8.45 -16.27
N LYS A 327 -22.74 8.80 -17.41
CA LYS A 327 -23.19 7.84 -18.43
C LYS A 327 -22.02 7.04 -19.01
N ASN A 328 -20.90 7.68 -19.34
CA ASN A 328 -19.74 7.02 -19.92
C ASN A 328 -19.05 6.08 -18.92
N LEU A 329 -19.15 6.36 -17.63
CA LEU A 329 -18.63 5.54 -16.55
C LEU A 329 -19.63 4.52 -16.00
N ASP A 330 -20.86 4.52 -16.50
CA ASP A 330 -21.98 3.67 -16.02
C ASP A 330 -22.25 3.86 -14.50
N ILE A 331 -22.18 5.11 -14.02
CA ILE A 331 -22.34 5.47 -12.62
C ILE A 331 -23.73 6.10 -12.37
N GLU A 332 -24.36 5.77 -11.23
CA GLU A 332 -25.58 6.42 -10.77
C GLU A 332 -25.34 7.90 -10.47
N LEU A 333 -26.09 8.80 -11.10
CA LEU A 333 -26.04 10.25 -10.90
C LEU A 333 -27.33 10.77 -10.26
N GLY A 334 -27.22 11.23 -9.02
CA GLY A 334 -28.29 11.97 -8.33
C GLY A 334 -28.15 13.49 -8.51
N SER A 335 -29.20 14.23 -8.18
CA SER A 335 -29.17 15.70 -8.15
C SER A 335 -29.81 16.22 -6.87
N LEU A 336 -29.08 17.08 -6.16
CA LEU A 336 -29.47 17.73 -4.90
C LEU A 336 -29.35 19.23 -5.06
N ASN A 337 -30.46 19.93 -5.37
CA ASN A 337 -30.46 21.40 -5.44
C ASN A 337 -30.22 21.97 -4.04
N ILE A 338 -29.20 22.84 -3.92
CA ILE A 338 -28.81 23.45 -2.63
C ILE A 338 -29.52 24.76 -2.35
N GLU A 339 -30.37 25.26 -3.26
CA GLU A 339 -30.94 26.62 -3.20
C GLU A 339 -31.81 26.85 -1.97
N GLU A 340 -32.70 25.92 -1.64
CA GLU A 340 -33.55 26.05 -0.44
C GLU A 340 -32.71 26.08 0.85
N SER A 341 -31.71 25.19 0.95
CA SER A 341 -30.81 25.14 2.11
C SER A 341 -30.00 26.44 2.21
N PHE A 342 -29.50 26.96 1.08
CA PHE A 342 -28.77 28.22 1.04
C PHE A 342 -29.64 29.38 1.50
N ASN A 343 -30.83 29.55 0.92
CA ASN A 343 -31.74 30.64 1.24
C ASN A 343 -32.18 30.59 2.71
N SER A 344 -32.40 29.40 3.26
CA SER A 344 -32.73 29.20 4.70
C SER A 344 -31.61 29.70 5.61
N LEU A 345 -30.36 29.27 5.34
CA LEU A 345 -29.19 29.69 6.12
C LEU A 345 -28.90 31.20 5.93
N GLU A 346 -28.96 31.69 4.69
CA GLU A 346 -28.77 33.13 4.40
C GLU A 346 -29.77 33.96 5.20
N SER A 347 -31.06 33.59 5.23
CA SER A 347 -32.09 34.32 5.97
C SER A 347 -31.83 34.41 7.49
N VAL A 348 -31.22 33.40 8.06
CA VAL A 348 -30.81 33.37 9.49
C VAL A 348 -29.63 34.31 9.74
N LEU A 349 -28.72 34.43 8.76
CA LEU A 349 -27.46 35.18 8.90
C LEU A 349 -27.60 36.68 8.53
N ILE A 350 -28.48 37.05 7.60
CA ILE A 350 -28.69 38.43 7.15
C ILE A 350 -28.81 39.44 8.30
N PRO A 351 -29.57 39.20 9.39
CA PRO A 351 -29.68 40.16 10.48
C PRO A 351 -28.34 40.48 11.19
N PHE A 352 -27.35 39.64 11.01
CA PHE A 352 -26.01 39.73 11.62
C PHE A 352 -24.94 40.25 10.65
N PHE A 353 -25.25 40.36 9.36
CA PHE A 353 -24.31 40.85 8.35
C PHE A 353 -24.22 42.37 8.25
N ASP A 354 -25.03 43.07 8.99
CA ASP A 354 -25.00 44.54 9.13
C ASP A 354 -24.92 45.31 7.79
N ASN A 355 -25.71 44.83 6.80
CA ASN A 355 -25.74 45.35 5.40
C ASN A 355 -24.41 45.26 4.64
N LEU A 356 -23.46 44.39 5.06
CA LEU A 356 -22.26 44.17 4.30
C LEU A 356 -22.57 43.58 2.91
N PRO A 357 -21.81 43.97 1.86
CA PRO A 357 -21.99 43.39 0.52
C PRO A 357 -21.62 41.90 0.49
N LYS A 358 -22.23 41.16 -0.45
CA LYS A 358 -21.89 39.77 -0.71
C LYS A 358 -20.43 39.63 -1.11
N ASP A 359 -19.78 38.60 -0.59
CA ASP A 359 -18.36 38.30 -0.84
C ASP A 359 -18.11 36.79 -0.84
N VAL A 360 -16.89 36.37 -0.50
CA VAL A 360 -16.49 34.96 -0.37
C VAL A 360 -17.31 34.19 0.69
N THR A 361 -18.02 34.87 1.58
CA THR A 361 -18.87 34.26 2.61
C THR A 361 -19.96 33.41 2.00
N GLU A 362 -20.65 33.94 0.99
CA GLU A 362 -21.73 33.22 0.31
C GLU A 362 -21.22 32.06 -0.53
N GLU A 363 -20.02 32.18 -1.12
CA GLU A 363 -19.37 31.07 -1.84
C GLU A 363 -18.99 29.94 -0.87
N ASN A 364 -18.38 30.28 0.25
CA ASN A 364 -18.02 29.32 1.30
C ASN A 364 -19.27 28.66 1.92
N LEU A 365 -20.37 29.39 2.05
CA LEU A 365 -21.63 28.83 2.54
C LEU A 365 -22.15 27.75 1.59
N GLN A 366 -22.09 27.97 0.27
CA GLN A 366 -22.48 26.98 -0.73
C GLN A 366 -21.61 25.73 -0.64
N SER A 367 -20.28 25.88 -0.52
CA SER A 367 -19.34 24.77 -0.38
C SER A 367 -19.66 23.94 0.87
N ARG A 368 -19.91 24.59 2.01
CA ARG A 368 -20.27 23.91 3.27
C ARG A 368 -21.60 23.17 3.19
N ILE A 369 -22.61 23.75 2.54
CA ILE A 369 -23.91 23.07 2.32
C ILE A 369 -23.70 21.80 1.49
N ARG A 370 -22.92 21.85 0.41
CA ARG A 370 -22.59 20.68 -0.41
C ARG A 370 -21.89 19.60 0.41
N GLY A 371 -20.87 19.98 1.18
CA GLY A 371 -20.17 19.07 2.07
C GLY A 371 -21.11 18.43 3.11
N THR A 372 -21.99 19.22 3.73
CA THR A 372 -22.96 18.71 4.70
C THR A 372 -23.93 17.71 4.09
N LEU A 373 -24.45 17.96 2.88
CA LEU A 373 -25.37 17.05 2.20
C LEU A 373 -24.70 15.73 1.82
N LEU A 374 -23.47 15.77 1.28
CA LEU A 374 -22.72 14.58 0.95
C LEU A 374 -22.40 13.75 2.21
N MET A 375 -21.99 14.39 3.31
CA MET A 375 -21.73 13.72 4.58
C MET A 375 -22.99 13.12 5.21
N ALA A 376 -24.14 13.79 5.08
CA ALA A 376 -25.41 13.26 5.56
C ALA A 376 -25.81 11.99 4.78
N LEU A 377 -25.63 11.98 3.47
CA LEU A 377 -25.83 10.78 2.65
C LEU A 377 -24.85 9.67 3.04
N SER A 378 -23.57 10.00 3.16
CA SER A 378 -22.53 9.08 3.61
C SER A 378 -22.91 8.37 4.91
N ASN A 379 -23.27 9.15 5.92
CA ASN A 379 -23.67 8.60 7.22
C ASN A 379 -24.92 7.70 7.13
N LYS A 380 -25.84 8.02 6.22
CA LYS A 380 -27.08 7.26 6.07
C LYS A 380 -26.90 5.92 5.39
N VAL A 381 -26.04 5.87 4.36
CA VAL A 381 -25.86 4.67 3.51
C VAL A 381 -24.55 3.93 3.78
N GLY A 382 -23.67 4.50 4.59
CA GLY A 382 -22.38 3.90 4.96
C GLY A 382 -21.26 4.06 3.93
N ASN A 383 -21.52 4.67 2.77
CA ASN A 383 -20.50 4.91 1.74
C ASN A 383 -19.55 6.04 2.17
N MET A 384 -18.28 5.91 1.84
CA MET A 384 -17.28 6.93 2.13
C MET A 384 -17.39 8.11 1.16
N VAL A 385 -17.23 9.34 1.65
CA VAL A 385 -17.11 10.52 0.77
C VAL A 385 -15.69 10.62 0.25
N VAL A 386 -15.53 10.70 -1.09
CA VAL A 386 -14.27 11.05 -1.75
C VAL A 386 -14.29 12.54 -2.06
N THR A 387 -13.25 13.26 -1.66
CA THR A 387 -13.09 14.67 -2.02
C THR A 387 -12.55 14.79 -3.45
N THR A 388 -12.79 15.94 -4.08
CA THR A 388 -12.37 16.20 -5.46
C THR A 388 -11.46 17.41 -5.58
N GLY A 389 -10.89 17.87 -4.45
CA GLY A 389 -9.89 18.91 -4.40
C GLY A 389 -8.56 18.47 -5.02
N ASN A 390 -7.75 19.43 -5.41
CA ASN A 390 -6.42 19.16 -5.94
C ASN A 390 -5.34 19.89 -5.14
N LYS A 391 -4.09 19.41 -5.29
CA LYS A 391 -2.94 19.96 -4.58
C LYS A 391 -2.70 21.43 -4.84
N SER A 392 -2.99 21.93 -6.06
CA SER A 392 -2.79 23.32 -6.42
C SER A 392 -3.75 24.23 -5.66
N GLU A 393 -5.03 23.84 -5.58
CA GLU A 393 -6.05 24.56 -4.80
C GLU A 393 -5.66 24.65 -3.31
N VAL A 394 -5.30 23.51 -2.72
CA VAL A 394 -4.87 23.48 -1.31
C VAL A 394 -3.61 24.31 -1.08
N SER A 395 -2.65 24.28 -2.01
CA SER A 395 -1.37 25.00 -1.89
C SER A 395 -1.54 26.53 -1.92
N VAL A 396 -2.55 27.04 -2.62
CA VAL A 396 -2.86 28.49 -2.71
C VAL A 396 -3.95 28.91 -1.74
N GLY A 397 -4.49 27.99 -0.93
CA GLY A 397 -5.58 28.28 0.02
C GLY A 397 -6.95 28.43 -0.65
N TYR A 398 -7.13 27.97 -1.89
CA TYR A 398 -8.42 27.97 -2.58
C TYR A 398 -9.20 26.71 -2.21
N SER A 399 -9.59 26.63 -0.96
CA SER A 399 -10.35 25.52 -0.38
C SER A 399 -11.18 26.01 0.80
N THR A 400 -12.33 25.38 1.02
CA THR A 400 -13.26 25.74 2.08
C THR A 400 -13.27 24.69 3.18
N LEU A 401 -12.80 25.08 4.39
CA LEU A 401 -12.92 24.22 5.57
C LEU A 401 -14.38 23.85 5.83
N TYR A 402 -14.64 22.57 6.08
CA TYR A 402 -15.97 22.00 6.26
C TYR A 402 -16.87 22.08 5.01
N GLY A 403 -16.29 22.35 3.84
CA GLY A 403 -16.94 22.39 2.54
C GLY A 403 -16.37 21.32 1.60
N ASP A 404 -15.64 21.75 0.58
CA ASP A 404 -15.00 20.89 -0.42
C ASP A 404 -13.87 20.00 0.13
N MET A 405 -13.34 20.33 1.32
CA MET A 405 -12.38 19.49 2.05
C MET A 405 -13.04 18.38 2.89
N ASN A 406 -14.37 18.27 2.91
CA ASN A 406 -15.06 17.22 3.66
C ASN A 406 -15.00 15.90 2.90
N GLY A 407 -14.33 14.91 3.48
CA GLY A 407 -14.28 13.56 2.93
C GLY A 407 -13.48 12.61 3.80
N GLY A 408 -13.57 11.33 3.50
CA GLY A 408 -12.80 10.26 4.16
C GLY A 408 -11.52 9.91 3.40
N TYR A 409 -11.40 10.36 2.14
CA TYR A 409 -10.23 10.16 1.30
C TYR A 409 -10.08 11.33 0.32
N ASN A 410 -8.85 11.81 0.13
CA ASN A 410 -8.51 12.97 -0.70
C ASN A 410 -7.43 12.60 -1.73
#